data_6bc509cacebcd5f48ab988b484326fd2
#
_entry.id   6bc509cacebcd5f48ab988b484326fd2
#
_cell.length_a   1.000
_cell.length_b   1.000
_cell.length_c   1.000
_cell.angle_alpha   90.00
_cell.angle_beta   90.00
_cell.angle_gamma   90.00
#
_symmetry.space_group_name_H-M   'P 1'
#
loop_
_entity.id
_entity.type
_entity.pdbx_description
1 polymer ?
#
loop_
_entity_poly.entity_id
_entity_poly.type
_entity_poly.pdbx_seq_one_letter_code
_entity_poly.pdbx_strand_id
1 'polypeptide(L)'
;MEVLLRRLASADAARCLSTSLVGSISDKCIRAGPSCRTRFPFRFGSLCSFSDSSNESNACSVSSENEAAVNCNGFRTWRNGGGTFHHSACIDPTALIETGAVVHSNSVVGASVRIGSGSVIGDAVTIGQSTRIGYNVALSNCTVGDFCVIHNGVCIGQDGFGFFVDEHGTMKKKPQMLNVKIGTNVEIGSNTCIDRGSWRDTVIGNSTKIDNLVQIGHNVIIGDCCMLCGQVGIAGSVTIGDYVTLGGRVAIRDHVSIGSKVRLAALSCVTKDIKEPGDYGGFPAIPISAWRRQIAKLSQSSRKK
;
A
#
# COMPACT_ATOMS: atom_id res chain seq x y z
N MET A 1 18.88 28.05 -4.91
CA MET A 1 18.65 26.73 -4.28
C MET A 1 19.85 25.80 -4.46
N GLU A 2 20.63 25.96 -5.48
CA GLU A 2 21.83 25.14 -5.77
C GLU A 2 23.03 25.40 -4.86
N VAL A 3 23.15 26.58 -4.28
CA VAL A 3 24.25 26.98 -3.38
C VAL A 3 24.12 26.41 -1.97
N LEU A 4 22.92 26.01 -1.55
CA LEU A 4 22.68 25.44 -0.21
C LEU A 4 22.98 23.93 -0.16
N LEU A 5 22.90 23.23 -1.29
CA LEU A 5 23.18 21.80 -1.39
C LEU A 5 24.69 21.47 -1.43
N ARG A 6 25.52 22.40 -1.86
CA ARG A 6 26.99 22.19 -1.92
C ARG A 6 27.71 22.37 -0.59
N ARG A 7 27.08 22.95 0.44
CA ARG A 7 27.72 23.14 1.77
C ARG A 7 27.45 22.03 2.77
N LEU A 8 26.57 21.08 2.45
CA LEU A 8 26.28 19.92 3.33
C LEU A 8 27.00 18.63 2.90
N ALA A 9 27.68 18.63 1.76
CA ALA A 9 28.37 17.46 1.21
C ALA A 9 29.88 17.38 1.52
N SER A 10 30.44 18.32 2.24
CA SER A 10 31.92 18.40 2.40
C SER A 10 32.47 18.23 3.81
N ALA A 11 31.66 17.85 4.81
CA ALA A 11 32.17 17.80 6.19
C ALA A 11 32.14 16.45 6.90
N ASP A 12 31.44 15.40 6.40
CA ASP A 12 31.25 14.16 7.20
C ASP A 12 31.51 12.84 6.45
N ALA A 13 32.18 12.85 5.31
CA ALA A 13 32.51 11.61 4.58
C ALA A 13 33.88 11.01 4.85
N ALA A 14 34.64 11.49 5.86
CA ALA A 14 36.04 11.11 6.05
C ALA A 14 36.37 10.43 7.40
N ARG A 15 35.41 9.90 8.15
CA ARG A 15 35.71 9.14 9.38
C ARG A 15 34.73 8.00 9.65
N CYS A 16 34.73 6.98 8.83
CA CYS A 16 34.26 5.67 9.25
C CYS A 16 34.72 4.56 8.30
N LEU A 17 36.02 4.38 8.17
CA LEU A 17 36.62 3.17 7.59
C LEU A 17 38.01 2.98 8.26
N SER A 18 38.02 2.28 9.36
CA SER A 18 39.12 1.40 9.79
C SER A 18 38.87 0.88 11.20
N THR A 19 38.33 -0.32 11.30
CA THR A 19 38.77 -1.35 12.24
C THR A 19 38.22 -2.69 11.78
N SER A 20 39.08 -3.38 11.06
CA SER A 20 39.02 -4.81 10.81
C SER A 20 39.24 -5.54 12.13
N LEU A 21 38.35 -6.47 12.47
CA LEU A 21 38.65 -7.54 13.40
C LEU A 21 38.36 -8.86 12.68
N VAL A 22 39.46 -9.46 12.25
CA VAL A 22 39.58 -10.85 11.83
C VAL A 22 39.41 -11.70 13.10
N GLY A 23 38.36 -12.50 13.13
CA GLY A 23 38.16 -13.56 14.11
C GLY A 23 37.92 -14.86 13.39
N SER A 24 38.97 -15.67 13.27
CA SER A 24 38.93 -17.03 12.78
C SER A 24 38.12 -17.93 13.74
N ILE A 25 37.14 -18.66 13.20
CA ILE A 25 36.55 -19.80 13.89
C ILE A 25 36.74 -21.04 13.03
N SER A 26 37.44 -21.98 13.62
CA SER A 26 37.87 -23.23 13.11
C SER A 26 36.72 -24.21 12.81
N ASP A 27 36.93 -24.99 11.76
CA ASP A 27 36.22 -26.21 11.39
C ASP A 27 36.09 -27.20 12.56
N LYS A 28 34.88 -27.68 12.83
CA LYS A 28 34.64 -29.01 13.35
C LYS A 28 33.49 -29.65 12.63
N CYS A 29 33.88 -30.59 11.77
CA CYS A 29 33.06 -31.66 11.25
C CYS A 29 32.32 -32.41 12.38
N ILE A 30 31.01 -32.60 12.23
CA ILE A 30 30.28 -33.70 12.87
C ILE A 30 29.40 -34.37 11.81
N ARG A 31 29.57 -35.67 11.78
CA ARG A 31 29.10 -36.68 10.82
C ARG A 31 27.58 -36.88 10.84
N ALA A 32 27.13 -37.35 9.68
CA ALA A 32 25.80 -37.79 9.32
C ALA A 32 25.26 -38.96 10.17
N GLY A 33 23.94 -39.00 10.33
CA GLY A 33 23.14 -40.19 10.68
C GLY A 33 21.77 -40.12 9.98
N PRO A 34 21.12 -41.21 9.66
CA PRO A 34 20.30 -41.36 8.45
C PRO A 34 18.77 -41.28 8.67
N SER A 35 18.11 -40.88 7.59
CA SER A 35 16.78 -41.28 7.10
C SER A 35 15.56 -41.30 8.01
N CYS A 36 14.61 -40.45 7.67
CA CYS A 36 13.20 -40.85 7.71
C CYS A 36 12.50 -40.40 6.41
N ARG A 37 12.33 -41.38 5.51
CA ARG A 37 11.48 -41.24 4.31
C ARG A 37 10.07 -41.61 4.72
N THR A 38 9.15 -40.66 4.72
CA THR A 38 7.71 -40.93 4.63
C THR A 38 7.24 -40.60 3.23
N ARG A 39 7.03 -41.66 2.44
CA ARG A 39 6.35 -41.64 1.16
C ARG A 39 4.85 -41.54 1.41
N PHE A 40 4.21 -40.54 0.82
CA PHE A 40 2.75 -40.57 0.58
C PHE A 40 2.51 -41.03 -0.86
N PRO A 41 1.66 -42.04 -1.07
CA PRO A 41 1.33 -42.50 -2.42
C PRO A 41 0.16 -41.69 -2.99
N PHE A 42 0.39 -40.92 -4.06
CA PHE A 42 -0.68 -40.52 -4.95
C PHE A 42 -1.10 -41.65 -5.85
N ARG A 43 -2.32 -42.14 -5.70
CA ARG A 43 -2.97 -43.05 -6.64
C ARG A 43 -3.61 -42.23 -7.76
N PHE A 44 -3.10 -42.39 -8.97
CA PHE A 44 -3.84 -42.09 -10.20
C PHE A 44 -4.86 -43.21 -10.43
N GLY A 45 -6.12 -42.87 -10.47
CA GLY A 45 -7.19 -43.73 -10.93
C GLY A 45 -7.51 -43.44 -12.40
N SER A 46 -7.35 -44.43 -13.19
CA SER A 46 -7.46 -44.44 -14.65
C SER A 46 -8.89 -44.76 -15.10
N LEU A 47 -9.21 -44.32 -16.33
CA LEU A 47 -10.15 -44.86 -17.31
C LEU A 47 -11.67 -44.63 -17.08
N CYS A 48 -12.23 -43.83 -17.94
CA CYS A 48 -13.54 -44.12 -18.52
C CYS A 48 -13.43 -44.15 -20.04
N SER A 49 -13.96 -45.23 -20.55
CA SER A 49 -13.95 -45.74 -21.91
C SER A 49 -14.85 -44.95 -22.87
N PHE A 50 -14.37 -44.91 -24.12
CA PHE A 50 -15.12 -44.51 -25.31
C PHE A 50 -16.34 -45.40 -25.56
N SER A 51 -17.45 -44.80 -26.03
CA SER A 51 -18.44 -45.43 -26.89
C SER A 51 -18.84 -44.46 -28.01
N ASP A 52 -18.47 -44.83 -29.24
CA ASP A 52 -18.90 -44.23 -30.48
C ASP A 52 -20.41 -44.41 -30.67
N SER A 53 -21.08 -43.37 -31.18
CA SER A 53 -22.20 -43.51 -32.11
C SER A 53 -22.33 -42.30 -32.99
N SER A 54 -22.09 -42.54 -34.28
CA SER A 54 -22.35 -41.73 -35.45
C SER A 54 -23.80 -41.25 -35.57
N ASN A 55 -24.02 -39.97 -35.97
CA ASN A 55 -24.89 -39.67 -37.11
C ASN A 55 -24.68 -38.23 -37.58
N GLU A 56 -24.67 -38.17 -38.93
CA GLU A 56 -24.49 -36.99 -39.77
C GLU A 56 -25.71 -36.05 -39.77
N SER A 57 -25.41 -34.83 -40.10
CA SER A 57 -25.99 -33.88 -41.07
C SER A 57 -26.64 -32.64 -40.47
N ASN A 58 -26.10 -31.54 -40.80
CA ASN A 58 -26.56 -30.39 -41.60
C ASN A 58 -25.90 -29.09 -41.20
N ALA A 59 -25.20 -28.53 -42.19
CA ALA A 59 -24.61 -27.19 -42.17
C ALA A 59 -25.68 -26.12 -41.97
N CYS A 60 -25.42 -25.24 -41.00
CA CYS A 60 -25.91 -23.87 -41.08
C CYS A 60 -24.81 -22.95 -40.52
N SER A 61 -24.25 -22.15 -41.39
CA SER A 61 -23.31 -21.11 -41.10
C SER A 61 -23.92 -20.03 -40.24
N VAL A 62 -23.50 -19.91 -39.00
CA VAL A 62 -23.73 -18.77 -38.13
C VAL A 62 -22.40 -18.31 -37.59
N SER A 63 -22.11 -17.06 -37.89
CA SER A 63 -20.95 -16.31 -37.41
C SER A 63 -20.72 -16.52 -35.90
N SER A 64 -19.59 -17.13 -35.54
CA SER A 64 -19.17 -17.29 -34.15
C SER A 64 -18.69 -15.98 -33.61
N GLU A 65 -19.55 -15.23 -32.95
CA GLU A 65 -19.13 -14.30 -31.92
C GLU A 65 -18.66 -15.17 -30.73
N ASN A 66 -17.37 -15.08 -30.39
CA ASN A 66 -16.78 -15.76 -29.26
C ASN A 66 -17.44 -15.30 -27.96
N GLU A 67 -18.49 -15.95 -27.55
CA GLU A 67 -19.02 -15.85 -26.20
C GLU A 67 -17.99 -16.50 -25.25
N ALA A 68 -17.23 -15.68 -24.54
CA ALA A 68 -16.35 -16.14 -23.47
C ALA A 68 -17.19 -16.95 -22.46
N ALA A 69 -16.79 -18.20 -22.21
CA ALA A 69 -17.49 -19.10 -21.30
C ALA A 69 -17.69 -18.42 -19.93
N VAL A 70 -18.96 -18.25 -19.54
CA VAL A 70 -19.34 -17.72 -18.24
C VAL A 70 -19.14 -18.81 -17.20
N ASN A 71 -18.23 -18.61 -16.25
CA ASN A 71 -18.13 -19.47 -15.07
C ASN A 71 -19.44 -19.37 -14.26
N CYS A 72 -19.85 -20.45 -13.60
CA CYS A 72 -21.07 -20.53 -12.78
C CYS A 72 -21.17 -19.42 -11.69
N ASN A 73 -20.11 -18.66 -11.44
CA ASN A 73 -20.03 -17.55 -10.47
C ASN A 73 -20.10 -16.15 -11.11
N GLY A 74 -20.47 -16.01 -12.39
CA GLY A 74 -20.61 -14.71 -13.06
C GLY A 74 -19.30 -14.06 -13.51
N PHE A 75 -18.16 -14.74 -13.41
CA PHE A 75 -16.87 -14.24 -13.87
C PHE A 75 -16.58 -14.63 -15.32
N ARG A 76 -15.89 -13.72 -16.04
CA ARG A 76 -15.47 -13.85 -17.43
C ARG A 76 -14.00 -13.43 -17.57
N THR A 77 -13.37 -13.86 -18.65
CA THR A 77 -12.01 -13.42 -19.00
C THR A 77 -12.05 -12.10 -19.76
N TRP A 78 -11.25 -11.14 -19.36
CA TRP A 78 -11.12 -9.86 -20.05
C TRP A 78 -10.27 -10.00 -21.32
N ARG A 79 -10.78 -9.47 -22.42
CA ARG A 79 -10.13 -9.63 -23.74
C ARG A 79 -8.75 -8.97 -23.86
N ASN A 80 -8.49 -7.86 -23.14
CA ASN A 80 -7.24 -7.11 -23.19
C ASN A 80 -6.39 -7.42 -21.94
N GLY A 81 -5.59 -8.51 -22.00
CA GLY A 81 -4.65 -8.92 -20.98
C GLY A 81 -4.97 -10.24 -20.26
N GLY A 82 -6.17 -10.80 -20.42
CA GLY A 82 -6.52 -12.15 -19.90
C GLY A 82 -6.86 -12.22 -18.42
N GLY A 83 -7.02 -11.09 -17.74
CA GLY A 83 -7.52 -11.05 -16.35
C GLY A 83 -8.98 -11.47 -16.24
N THR A 84 -9.46 -11.67 -15.03
CA THR A 84 -10.82 -12.13 -14.74
C THR A 84 -11.67 -10.99 -14.19
N PHE A 85 -12.91 -10.86 -14.65
CA PHE A 85 -13.83 -9.84 -14.18
C PHE A 85 -15.25 -10.38 -14.00
N HIS A 86 -15.99 -9.82 -13.05
CA HIS A 86 -17.40 -10.11 -12.86
C HIS A 86 -18.24 -9.39 -13.92
N HIS A 87 -19.28 -10.03 -14.44
CA HIS A 87 -20.11 -9.51 -15.53
C HIS A 87 -20.78 -8.16 -15.22
N SER A 88 -21.03 -7.83 -13.95
CA SER A 88 -21.60 -6.53 -13.55
C SER A 88 -20.56 -5.40 -13.41
N ALA A 89 -19.27 -5.69 -13.58
CA ALA A 89 -18.25 -4.65 -13.58
C ALA A 89 -18.31 -3.84 -14.88
N CYS A 90 -18.18 -2.52 -14.76
CA CYS A 90 -18.12 -1.60 -15.89
C CYS A 90 -16.64 -1.30 -16.19
N ILE A 91 -16.11 -1.84 -17.29
CA ILE A 91 -14.70 -1.73 -17.63
C ILE A 91 -14.57 -1.08 -19.00
N ASP A 92 -13.77 0.01 -19.07
CA ASP A 92 -13.50 0.66 -20.34
C ASP A 92 -12.75 -0.29 -21.30
N PRO A 93 -13.12 -0.35 -22.59
CA PRO A 93 -12.50 -1.24 -23.58
C PRO A 93 -10.98 -1.09 -23.72
N THR A 94 -10.42 0.07 -23.40
CA THR A 94 -8.98 0.35 -23.47
C THR A 94 -8.20 -0.11 -22.23
N ALA A 95 -8.88 -0.52 -21.16
CA ALA A 95 -8.23 -1.00 -19.96
C ALA A 95 -7.48 -2.32 -20.20
N LEU A 96 -6.28 -2.45 -19.64
CA LEU A 96 -5.46 -3.67 -19.63
C LEU A 96 -5.57 -4.34 -18.27
N ILE A 97 -6.09 -5.56 -18.22
CA ILE A 97 -6.19 -6.37 -17.00
C ILE A 97 -5.37 -7.64 -17.22
N GLU A 98 -4.22 -7.73 -16.56
CA GLU A 98 -3.28 -8.82 -16.75
C GLU A 98 -3.80 -10.15 -16.18
N THR A 99 -3.35 -11.26 -16.75
CA THR A 99 -3.67 -12.61 -16.28
C THR A 99 -3.40 -12.76 -14.78
N GLY A 100 -4.37 -13.35 -14.05
CA GLY A 100 -4.31 -13.50 -12.60
C GLY A 100 -4.82 -12.30 -11.80
N ALA A 101 -5.13 -11.16 -12.44
CA ALA A 101 -5.89 -10.09 -11.80
C ALA A 101 -7.39 -10.39 -11.80
N VAL A 102 -8.07 -9.98 -10.73
CA VAL A 102 -9.52 -10.20 -10.54
C VAL A 102 -10.23 -8.88 -10.26
N VAL A 103 -11.29 -8.60 -11.03
CA VAL A 103 -12.17 -7.43 -10.85
C VAL A 103 -13.54 -7.93 -10.44
N HIS A 104 -13.98 -7.55 -9.23
CA HIS A 104 -15.25 -7.98 -8.66
C HIS A 104 -16.44 -7.16 -9.15
N SER A 105 -17.63 -7.55 -8.65
CA SER A 105 -18.92 -6.98 -9.03
C SER A 105 -18.99 -5.46 -8.82
N ASN A 106 -19.79 -4.80 -9.68
CA ASN A 106 -20.12 -3.38 -9.58
C ASN A 106 -18.90 -2.42 -9.60
N SER A 107 -17.70 -2.93 -9.87
CA SER A 107 -16.50 -2.09 -9.98
C SER A 107 -16.52 -1.30 -11.28
N VAL A 108 -15.95 -0.09 -11.24
CA VAL A 108 -15.82 0.80 -12.39
C VAL A 108 -14.33 0.99 -12.68
N VAL A 109 -13.91 0.65 -13.91
CA VAL A 109 -12.52 0.79 -14.37
C VAL A 109 -12.47 1.71 -15.57
N GLY A 110 -11.81 2.86 -15.40
CA GLY A 110 -11.73 3.92 -16.41
C GLY A 110 -10.83 3.60 -17.61
N ALA A 111 -10.80 4.53 -18.56
CA ALA A 111 -10.03 4.40 -19.78
C ALA A 111 -8.51 4.30 -19.50
N SER A 112 -7.83 3.46 -20.29
CA SER A 112 -6.37 3.28 -20.24
C SER A 112 -5.83 2.86 -18.87
N VAL A 113 -6.66 2.35 -17.98
CA VAL A 113 -6.24 1.76 -16.70
C VAL A 113 -5.43 0.49 -16.95
N ARG A 114 -4.39 0.28 -16.16
CA ARG A 114 -3.62 -0.98 -16.16
C ARG A 114 -3.70 -1.63 -14.80
N ILE A 115 -4.06 -2.92 -14.76
CA ILE A 115 -4.15 -3.72 -13.54
C ILE A 115 -3.19 -4.90 -13.67
N GLY A 116 -2.15 -4.93 -12.84
CA GLY A 116 -1.10 -5.95 -12.84
C GLY A 116 -1.56 -7.27 -12.24
N SER A 117 -0.87 -8.33 -12.61
CA SER A 117 -1.15 -9.70 -12.20
C SER A 117 -1.22 -9.87 -10.68
N GLY A 118 -2.13 -10.73 -10.21
CA GLY A 118 -2.35 -11.02 -8.79
C GLY A 118 -3.10 -9.92 -8.03
N SER A 119 -3.48 -8.81 -8.69
CA SER A 119 -4.24 -7.75 -8.03
C SER A 119 -5.73 -8.07 -7.96
N VAL A 120 -6.34 -7.68 -6.84
CA VAL A 120 -7.77 -7.88 -6.58
C VAL A 120 -8.44 -6.53 -6.42
N ILE A 121 -9.38 -6.23 -7.30
CA ILE A 121 -10.26 -5.07 -7.25
C ILE A 121 -11.59 -5.53 -6.66
N GLY A 122 -11.85 -5.13 -5.44
CA GLY A 122 -13.04 -5.53 -4.68
C GLY A 122 -14.34 -4.96 -5.22
N ASP A 123 -15.44 -5.37 -4.62
CA ASP A 123 -16.80 -4.93 -5.01
C ASP A 123 -16.94 -3.41 -4.95
N ALA A 124 -17.62 -2.84 -5.95
CA ALA A 124 -17.95 -1.41 -6.06
C ALA A 124 -16.74 -0.44 -5.99
N VAL A 125 -15.52 -0.91 -6.23
CA VAL A 125 -14.33 -0.06 -6.32
C VAL A 125 -14.35 0.74 -7.63
N THR A 126 -14.03 2.02 -7.56
CA THR A 126 -13.91 2.89 -8.75
C THR A 126 -12.45 3.26 -8.97
N ILE A 127 -11.98 3.13 -10.22
CA ILE A 127 -10.62 3.48 -10.65
C ILE A 127 -10.71 4.45 -11.81
N GLY A 128 -10.16 5.66 -11.64
CA GLY A 128 -10.12 6.71 -12.64
C GLY A 128 -9.19 6.39 -13.80
N GLN A 129 -9.35 7.15 -14.89
CA GLN A 129 -8.63 6.95 -16.15
C GLN A 129 -7.10 7.04 -15.98
N SER A 130 -6.38 6.34 -16.84
CA SER A 130 -4.90 6.36 -16.93
C SER A 130 -4.18 6.01 -15.63
N THR A 131 -4.89 5.40 -14.67
CA THR A 131 -4.33 4.93 -13.40
C THR A 131 -3.65 3.58 -13.59
N ARG A 132 -2.50 3.39 -12.95
CA ARG A 132 -1.73 2.15 -12.98
C ARG A 132 -1.75 1.46 -11.63
N ILE A 133 -2.21 0.23 -11.60
CA ILE A 133 -2.22 -0.68 -10.45
C ILE A 133 -1.12 -1.72 -10.67
N GLY A 134 -0.19 -1.82 -9.75
CA GLY A 134 0.93 -2.76 -9.79
C GLY A 134 0.51 -4.21 -9.54
N TYR A 135 1.45 -5.05 -9.17
CA TYR A 135 1.23 -6.47 -8.89
C TYR A 135 0.79 -6.71 -7.45
N ASN A 136 -0.08 -7.70 -7.23
CA ASN A 136 -0.52 -8.12 -5.90
C ASN A 136 -1.09 -6.96 -5.06
N VAL A 137 -1.81 -6.04 -5.68
CA VAL A 137 -2.50 -4.93 -5.02
C VAL A 137 -3.91 -5.37 -4.62
N ALA A 138 -4.34 -5.01 -3.42
CA ALA A 138 -5.70 -5.25 -2.95
C ALA A 138 -6.44 -3.92 -2.75
N LEU A 139 -7.49 -3.67 -3.53
CA LEU A 139 -8.36 -2.52 -3.39
C LEU A 139 -9.74 -2.97 -2.94
N SER A 140 -10.25 -2.39 -1.87
CA SER A 140 -11.61 -2.60 -1.38
C SER A 140 -12.16 -1.31 -0.79
N ASN A 141 -13.47 -1.13 -0.79
CA ASN A 141 -14.11 0.03 -0.13
C ASN A 141 -13.42 1.36 -0.48
N CYS A 142 -13.04 1.58 -1.74
CA CYS A 142 -12.29 2.77 -2.12
C CYS A 142 -12.65 3.31 -3.50
N THR A 143 -12.33 4.58 -3.68
CA THR A 143 -12.32 5.25 -4.98
C THR A 143 -10.92 5.80 -5.21
N VAL A 144 -10.34 5.50 -6.37
CA VAL A 144 -9.03 5.97 -6.83
C VAL A 144 -9.25 6.92 -8.00
N GLY A 145 -8.68 8.12 -7.93
CA GLY A 145 -8.79 9.13 -8.97
C GLY A 145 -7.98 8.81 -10.23
N ASP A 146 -7.91 9.79 -11.12
CA ASP A 146 -7.22 9.69 -12.40
C ASP A 146 -5.70 9.80 -12.25
N PHE A 147 -4.96 9.26 -13.21
CA PHE A 147 -3.50 9.38 -13.32
C PHE A 147 -2.71 8.94 -12.09
N CYS A 148 -3.28 8.05 -11.28
CA CYS A 148 -2.61 7.53 -10.11
C CYS A 148 -1.64 6.40 -10.44
N VAL A 149 -0.65 6.20 -9.57
CA VAL A 149 0.28 5.07 -9.63
C VAL A 149 0.26 4.35 -8.28
N ILE A 150 -0.26 3.14 -8.26
CA ILE A 150 -0.31 2.30 -7.07
C ILE A 150 0.71 1.17 -7.26
N HIS A 151 1.76 1.18 -6.45
CA HIS A 151 2.85 0.20 -6.57
C HIS A 151 2.48 -1.16 -5.98
N ASN A 152 3.40 -2.13 -6.13
CA ASN A 152 3.14 -3.53 -5.80
C ASN A 152 2.85 -3.76 -4.31
N GLY A 153 1.92 -4.66 -4.01
CA GLY A 153 1.61 -5.08 -2.65
C GLY A 153 0.86 -4.05 -1.80
N VAL A 154 0.39 -2.95 -2.39
CA VAL A 154 -0.42 -1.94 -1.68
C VAL A 154 -1.77 -2.53 -1.30
N CYS A 155 -2.23 -2.24 -0.08
CA CYS A 155 -3.56 -2.60 0.42
C CYS A 155 -4.35 -1.34 0.76
N ILE A 156 -5.53 -1.15 0.16
CA ILE A 156 -6.40 0.01 0.41
C ILE A 156 -7.80 -0.44 0.76
N GLY A 157 -8.36 0.14 1.84
CA GLY A 157 -9.75 -0.02 2.21
C GLY A 157 -10.05 -1.23 3.09
N GLN A 158 -9.02 -1.83 3.71
CA GLN A 158 -9.18 -2.79 4.80
C GLN A 158 -9.69 -2.08 6.07
N ASP A 159 -10.25 -2.86 6.99
CA ASP A 159 -10.72 -2.34 8.27
C ASP A 159 -9.56 -1.80 9.11
N GLY A 160 -9.74 -0.60 9.66
CA GLY A 160 -8.83 -0.01 10.61
C GLY A 160 -8.80 -0.74 11.97
N PHE A 161 -7.76 -0.50 12.74
CA PHE A 161 -7.60 -1.04 14.09
C PHE A 161 -8.49 -0.27 15.08
N GLY A 162 -9.73 -0.73 15.21
CA GLY A 162 -10.72 -0.15 16.13
C GLY A 162 -11.31 -1.23 17.03
N PHE A 163 -10.94 -1.24 18.31
CA PHE A 163 -11.45 -2.17 19.31
C PHE A 163 -11.80 -1.43 20.60
N PHE A 164 -12.72 -1.97 21.37
CA PHE A 164 -13.06 -1.51 22.71
C PHE A 164 -13.39 -2.70 23.60
N VAL A 165 -13.25 -2.51 24.90
CA VAL A 165 -13.67 -3.49 25.91
C VAL A 165 -15.05 -3.10 26.39
N ASP A 166 -16.01 -4.03 26.32
CA ASP A 166 -17.37 -3.80 26.82
C ASP A 166 -17.42 -3.91 28.36
N GLU A 167 -18.59 -3.63 28.93
CA GLU A 167 -18.84 -3.70 30.38
C GLU A 167 -18.65 -5.09 31.01
N HIS A 168 -18.59 -6.14 30.17
CA HIS A 168 -18.33 -7.52 30.60
C HIS A 168 -16.86 -7.92 30.45
N GLY A 169 -15.96 -6.98 30.09
CA GLY A 169 -14.54 -7.25 29.87
C GLY A 169 -14.23 -7.93 28.53
N THR A 170 -15.18 -8.01 27.60
CA THR A 170 -14.99 -8.64 26.30
C THR A 170 -14.49 -7.63 25.26
N MET A 171 -13.42 -8.01 24.53
CA MET A 171 -12.91 -7.22 23.42
C MET A 171 -13.86 -7.27 22.23
N LYS A 172 -14.37 -6.11 21.80
CA LYS A 172 -15.25 -5.98 20.65
C LYS A 172 -14.64 -5.10 19.56
N LYS A 173 -14.87 -5.50 18.30
CA LYS A 173 -14.44 -4.72 17.14
C LYS A 173 -15.42 -3.58 16.89
N LYS A 174 -14.91 -2.37 16.70
CA LYS A 174 -15.68 -1.20 16.24
C LYS A 174 -15.91 -1.32 14.73
N PRO A 175 -17.14 -1.28 14.24
CA PRO A 175 -17.44 -1.36 12.81
C PRO A 175 -16.73 -0.28 12.01
N GLN A 176 -16.22 -0.65 10.83
CA GLN A 176 -15.57 0.23 9.86
C GLN A 176 -16.45 0.24 8.61
N MET A 177 -17.22 1.29 8.37
CA MET A 177 -18.32 1.26 7.38
C MET A 177 -18.13 2.23 6.22
N LEU A 178 -17.16 3.16 6.31
CA LEU A 178 -16.95 4.17 5.29
C LEU A 178 -15.77 3.79 4.37
N ASN A 179 -15.41 4.69 3.47
CA ASN A 179 -14.52 4.40 2.35
C ASN A 179 -13.15 5.09 2.49
N VAL A 180 -12.26 4.73 1.55
CA VAL A 180 -11.05 5.50 1.24
C VAL A 180 -11.29 6.26 -0.06
N LYS A 181 -10.91 7.54 -0.09
CA LYS A 181 -10.95 8.38 -1.28
C LYS A 181 -9.53 8.83 -1.62
N ILE A 182 -9.05 8.43 -2.78
CA ILE A 182 -7.75 8.81 -3.31
C ILE A 182 -7.99 9.84 -4.43
N GLY A 183 -7.36 11.00 -4.33
CA GLY A 183 -7.44 12.05 -5.34
C GLY A 183 -6.75 11.70 -6.66
N THR A 184 -6.57 12.71 -7.52
CA THR A 184 -5.92 12.56 -8.82
C THR A 184 -4.39 12.71 -8.70
N ASN A 185 -3.63 12.09 -9.61
CA ASN A 185 -2.16 12.17 -9.67
C ASN A 185 -1.46 11.78 -8.35
N VAL A 186 -2.06 10.84 -7.61
CA VAL A 186 -1.47 10.30 -6.38
C VAL A 186 -0.55 9.13 -6.70
N GLU A 187 0.58 9.04 -6.02
CA GLU A 187 1.48 7.90 -6.11
C GLU A 187 1.63 7.24 -4.74
N ILE A 188 1.47 5.91 -4.69
CA ILE A 188 1.50 5.12 -3.45
C ILE A 188 2.53 4.01 -3.58
N GLY A 189 3.58 4.07 -2.76
CA GLY A 189 4.70 3.14 -2.75
C GLY A 189 4.34 1.75 -2.25
N SER A 190 5.22 0.81 -2.55
CA SER A 190 4.99 -0.62 -2.33
C SER A 190 4.73 -0.96 -0.86
N ASN A 191 3.82 -1.92 -0.64
CA ASN A 191 3.44 -2.44 0.68
C ASN A 191 2.92 -1.36 1.65
N THR A 192 2.41 -0.25 1.14
CA THR A 192 1.69 0.76 1.92
C THR A 192 0.28 0.28 2.20
N CYS A 193 -0.21 0.53 3.41
CA CYS A 193 -1.55 0.18 3.85
C CYS A 193 -2.36 1.43 4.20
N ILE A 194 -3.61 1.52 3.71
CA ILE A 194 -4.53 2.63 3.96
C ILE A 194 -5.86 2.09 4.44
N ASP A 195 -6.18 2.34 5.71
CA ASP A 195 -7.39 1.83 6.34
C ASP A 195 -8.63 2.64 5.94
N ARG A 196 -9.78 1.98 5.82
CA ARG A 196 -11.07 2.63 5.56
C ARG A 196 -11.57 3.43 6.76
N GLY A 197 -12.51 4.30 6.52
CA GLY A 197 -13.13 5.10 7.55
C GLY A 197 -14.16 4.38 8.42
N SER A 198 -14.38 4.90 9.63
CA SER A 198 -15.44 4.45 10.53
C SER A 198 -16.55 5.48 10.73
N TRP A 199 -16.21 6.76 10.97
CA TRP A 199 -17.16 7.87 11.14
C TRP A 199 -16.99 8.98 10.10
N ARG A 200 -15.86 9.04 9.43
CA ARG A 200 -15.61 9.83 8.21
C ARG A 200 -14.74 9.00 7.26
N ASP A 201 -14.76 9.32 5.97
CA ASP A 201 -13.87 8.68 5.00
C ASP A 201 -12.40 8.96 5.33
N THR A 202 -11.54 8.02 4.99
CA THR A 202 -10.09 8.28 4.87
C THR A 202 -9.85 8.93 3.52
N VAL A 203 -9.16 10.08 3.49
CA VAL A 203 -9.00 10.89 2.27
C VAL A 203 -7.53 11.21 2.03
N ILE A 204 -7.08 11.01 0.81
CA ILE A 204 -5.77 11.41 0.32
C ILE A 204 -5.97 12.44 -0.79
N GLY A 205 -5.45 13.64 -0.59
CA GLY A 205 -5.57 14.75 -1.54
C GLY A 205 -4.78 14.56 -2.83
N ASN A 206 -5.05 15.43 -3.79
CA ASN A 206 -4.47 15.36 -5.14
C ASN A 206 -2.95 15.55 -5.11
N SER A 207 -2.27 14.94 -6.06
CA SER A 207 -0.81 15.09 -6.28
C SER A 207 0.06 14.71 -5.07
N THR A 208 -0.50 14.03 -4.08
CA THR A 208 0.22 13.54 -2.90
C THR A 208 1.06 12.32 -3.26
N LYS A 209 2.28 12.27 -2.75
CA LYS A 209 3.26 11.20 -3.00
C LYS A 209 3.57 10.48 -1.69
N ILE A 210 3.36 9.18 -1.68
CA ILE A 210 3.52 8.30 -0.53
C ILE A 210 4.54 7.24 -0.88
N ASP A 211 5.59 7.13 -0.10
CA ASP A 211 6.67 6.15 -0.28
C ASP A 211 6.28 4.77 0.27
N ASN A 212 7.20 3.84 0.25
CA ASN A 212 6.98 2.45 0.61
C ASN A 212 6.76 2.25 2.12
N LEU A 213 5.99 1.20 2.48
CA LEU A 213 5.78 0.76 3.87
C LEU A 213 5.15 1.83 4.78
N VAL A 214 4.34 2.71 4.22
CA VAL A 214 3.59 3.72 4.99
C VAL A 214 2.30 3.10 5.52
N GLN A 215 1.96 3.38 6.80
CA GLN A 215 0.68 3.01 7.39
C GLN A 215 -0.17 4.26 7.60
N ILE A 216 -1.36 4.28 7.01
CA ILE A 216 -2.37 5.34 7.18
C ILE A 216 -3.58 4.73 7.87
N GLY A 217 -3.84 5.17 9.10
CA GLY A 217 -4.95 4.70 9.90
C GLY A 217 -6.32 5.22 9.44
N HIS A 218 -7.37 4.65 10.01
CA HIS A 218 -8.76 4.99 9.69
C HIS A 218 -9.09 6.47 9.96
N ASN A 219 -10.00 7.05 9.18
CA ASN A 219 -10.46 8.43 9.30
C ASN A 219 -9.36 9.50 9.13
N VAL A 220 -8.23 9.18 8.54
CA VAL A 220 -7.16 10.14 8.25
C VAL A 220 -7.55 11.02 7.06
N ILE A 221 -7.26 12.30 7.16
CA ILE A 221 -7.35 13.23 6.02
C ILE A 221 -5.96 13.78 5.74
N ILE A 222 -5.49 13.63 4.52
CA ILE A 222 -4.25 14.20 4.00
C ILE A 222 -4.61 15.16 2.87
N GLY A 223 -4.09 16.37 2.93
CA GLY A 223 -4.31 17.40 1.93
C GLY A 223 -3.56 17.16 0.62
N ASP A 224 -3.57 18.16 -0.24
CA ASP A 224 -2.96 18.15 -1.55
C ASP A 224 -1.43 18.32 -1.51
N CYS A 225 -0.73 17.78 -2.50
CA CYS A 225 0.69 17.99 -2.72
C CYS A 225 1.58 17.64 -1.51
N CYS A 226 1.18 16.65 -0.71
CA CYS A 226 1.96 16.16 0.42
C CYS A 226 3.01 15.14 -0.01
N MET A 227 4.09 15.02 0.77
CA MET A 227 5.15 14.01 0.59
C MET A 227 5.35 13.21 1.88
N LEU A 228 5.08 11.93 1.83
CA LEU A 228 5.25 11.00 2.95
C LEU A 228 6.38 10.03 2.60
N CYS A 229 7.51 10.16 3.30
CA CYS A 229 8.64 9.25 3.09
C CYS A 229 8.42 7.88 3.72
N GLY A 230 9.32 6.95 3.43
CA GLY A 230 9.17 5.55 3.80
C GLY A 230 9.00 5.29 5.30
N GLN A 231 8.18 4.29 5.60
CA GLN A 231 7.88 3.84 6.97
C GLN A 231 7.23 4.90 7.88
N VAL A 232 6.57 5.91 7.32
CA VAL A 232 5.75 6.84 8.10
C VAL A 232 4.54 6.10 8.65
N GLY A 233 4.23 6.34 9.93
CA GLY A 233 3.04 5.81 10.61
C GLY A 233 2.10 6.92 11.04
N ILE A 234 0.88 6.91 10.53
CA ILE A 234 -0.17 7.88 10.86
C ILE A 234 -1.30 7.14 11.56
N ALA A 235 -1.52 7.44 12.82
CA ALA A 235 -2.60 6.83 13.60
C ALA A 235 -3.99 7.36 13.18
N GLY A 236 -5.05 6.76 13.68
CA GLY A 236 -6.42 7.08 13.28
C GLY A 236 -6.84 8.51 13.57
N SER A 237 -7.72 9.05 12.73
CA SER A 237 -8.36 10.36 12.89
C SER A 237 -7.42 11.58 12.84
N VAL A 238 -6.24 11.44 12.30
CA VAL A 238 -5.30 12.54 12.04
C VAL A 238 -5.79 13.38 10.86
N THR A 239 -5.55 14.68 10.93
CA THR A 239 -5.79 15.61 9.81
C THR A 239 -4.48 16.30 9.45
N ILE A 240 -4.11 16.25 8.18
CA ILE A 240 -2.88 16.84 7.62
C ILE A 240 -3.29 17.82 6.52
N GLY A 241 -2.82 19.06 6.61
CA GLY A 241 -3.06 20.08 5.60
C GLY A 241 -2.24 19.88 4.33
N ASP A 242 -2.26 20.85 3.44
CA ASP A 242 -1.60 20.79 2.14
C ASP A 242 -0.09 21.05 2.24
N TYR A 243 0.66 20.54 1.25
CA TYR A 243 2.10 20.76 1.11
C TYR A 243 2.93 20.33 2.34
N VAL A 244 2.45 19.33 3.08
CA VAL A 244 3.16 18.77 4.24
C VAL A 244 4.20 17.75 3.77
N THR A 245 5.37 17.79 4.39
CA THR A 245 6.44 16.81 4.15
C THR A 245 6.75 16.05 5.43
N LEU A 246 6.59 14.73 5.40
CA LEU A 246 6.92 13.83 6.50
C LEU A 246 8.21 13.06 6.15
N GLY A 247 9.27 13.29 6.92
CA GLY A 247 10.52 12.53 6.81
C GLY A 247 10.34 11.05 7.16
N GLY A 248 11.29 10.22 6.75
CA GLY A 248 11.20 8.77 6.97
C GLY A 248 11.01 8.40 8.45
N ARG A 249 10.16 7.40 8.70
CA ARG A 249 9.82 6.91 10.04
C ARG A 249 9.22 7.94 10.99
N VAL A 250 8.59 8.98 10.47
CA VAL A 250 7.78 9.89 11.29
C VAL A 250 6.58 9.11 11.83
N ALA A 251 6.29 9.30 13.12
CA ALA A 251 5.11 8.75 13.78
C ALA A 251 4.17 9.88 14.22
N ILE A 252 2.89 9.77 13.89
CA ILE A 252 1.86 10.75 14.25
C ILE A 252 0.82 10.07 15.12
N ARG A 253 0.65 10.59 16.35
CA ARG A 253 -0.35 10.12 17.30
C ARG A 253 -1.76 10.38 16.78
N ASP A 254 -2.72 9.57 17.21
CA ASP A 254 -4.15 9.70 16.92
C ASP A 254 -4.74 11.06 17.26
N HIS A 255 -5.76 11.48 16.49
CA HIS A 255 -6.51 12.72 16.68
C HIS A 255 -5.69 14.01 16.66
N VAL A 256 -4.51 14.01 16.05
CA VAL A 256 -3.64 15.18 15.89
C VAL A 256 -3.98 15.91 14.58
N SER A 257 -3.86 17.24 14.61
CA SER A 257 -3.98 18.10 13.43
C SER A 257 -2.63 18.74 13.09
N ILE A 258 -2.23 18.64 11.82
CA ILE A 258 -1.00 19.23 11.26
C ILE A 258 -1.40 20.24 10.20
N GLY A 259 -1.00 21.50 10.39
CA GLY A 259 -1.27 22.58 9.45
C GLY A 259 -0.51 22.43 8.13
N SER A 260 -0.95 23.19 7.12
CA SER A 260 -0.30 23.18 5.80
C SER A 260 1.16 23.67 5.86
N LYS A 261 2.00 23.19 4.92
CA LYS A 261 3.41 23.60 4.77
C LYS A 261 4.30 23.26 5.97
N VAL A 262 3.90 22.31 6.81
CA VAL A 262 4.74 21.76 7.87
C VAL A 262 5.70 20.73 7.28
N ARG A 263 6.96 20.75 7.74
CA ARG A 263 7.98 19.75 7.39
C ARG A 263 8.49 19.07 8.65
N LEU A 264 8.37 17.76 8.69
CA LEU A 264 8.85 16.94 9.80
C LEU A 264 10.17 16.26 9.43
N ALA A 265 11.19 16.45 10.26
CA ALA A 265 12.46 15.73 10.13
C ALA A 265 12.22 14.22 10.33
N ALA A 266 13.06 13.39 9.73
CA ALA A 266 13.00 11.94 9.92
C ALA A 266 13.09 11.56 11.41
N LEU A 267 12.42 10.44 11.78
CA LEU A 267 12.34 9.92 13.15
C LEU A 267 11.64 10.86 14.15
N SER A 268 10.88 11.85 13.67
CA SER A 268 10.10 12.71 14.55
C SER A 268 8.83 12.02 15.02
N CYS A 269 8.42 12.31 16.26
CA CYS A 269 7.13 11.85 16.80
C CYS A 269 6.24 13.04 17.14
N VAL A 270 5.06 13.09 16.55
CA VAL A 270 4.07 14.15 16.78
C VAL A 270 3.06 13.68 17.80
N THR A 271 3.01 14.37 18.94
CA THR A 271 2.10 14.06 20.06
C THR A 271 1.04 15.12 20.30
N LYS A 272 1.14 16.29 19.63
CA LYS A 272 0.24 17.42 19.75
C LYS A 272 0.06 18.10 18.41
N ASP A 273 -1.00 18.89 18.28
CA ASP A 273 -1.26 19.67 17.08
C ASP A 273 -0.09 20.58 16.71
N ILE A 274 0.16 20.70 15.42
CA ILE A 274 1.13 21.62 14.83
C ILE A 274 0.36 22.56 13.91
N LYS A 275 0.15 23.79 14.36
CA LYS A 275 -0.69 24.74 13.63
C LYS A 275 0.12 25.59 12.64
N GLU A 276 1.33 25.97 13.02
CA GLU A 276 2.15 26.90 12.27
C GLU A 276 3.00 26.17 11.22
N PRO A 277 3.12 26.73 10.00
CA PRO A 277 4.04 26.24 8.99
C PRO A 277 5.48 26.27 9.52
N GLY A 278 6.34 25.35 9.07
CA GLY A 278 7.74 25.36 9.45
C GLY A 278 8.38 23.98 9.56
N ASP A 279 9.61 23.97 10.03
CA ASP A 279 10.41 22.79 10.24
C ASP A 279 10.36 22.32 11.68
N TYR A 280 9.96 21.09 11.88
CA TYR A 280 9.82 20.45 13.19
C TYR A 280 10.67 19.17 13.26
N GLY A 281 11.06 18.78 14.48
CA GLY A 281 11.86 17.59 14.67
C GLY A 281 11.89 17.13 16.11
N GLY A 282 12.31 15.89 16.33
CA GLY A 282 12.51 15.30 17.65
C GLY A 282 11.33 14.50 18.18
N PHE A 283 11.45 14.12 19.45
CA PHE A 283 10.47 13.34 20.18
C PHE A 283 10.24 13.98 21.57
N PRO A 284 9.10 14.63 21.81
CA PRO A 284 8.09 15.01 20.82
C PRO A 284 8.64 15.97 19.76
N ALA A 285 7.99 16.05 18.59
CA ALA A 285 8.40 16.96 17.53
C ALA A 285 8.22 18.41 17.98
N ILE A 286 9.31 19.18 17.90
CA ILE A 286 9.39 20.61 18.22
C ILE A 286 10.00 21.37 17.04
N PRO A 287 9.89 22.71 16.99
CA PRO A 287 10.58 23.49 15.95
C PRO A 287 12.04 23.10 15.83
N ILE A 288 12.51 22.92 14.60
CA ILE A 288 13.85 22.35 14.34
C ILE A 288 15.00 23.16 14.96
N SER A 289 14.83 24.49 15.04
CA SER A 289 15.78 25.38 15.70
C SER A 289 15.90 25.12 17.21
N ALA A 290 14.77 24.79 17.86
CA ALA A 290 14.73 24.43 19.27
C ALA A 290 15.38 23.05 19.52
N TRP A 291 15.06 22.07 18.67
CA TRP A 291 15.65 20.73 18.74
C TRP A 291 17.18 20.77 18.54
N ARG A 292 17.68 21.46 17.52
CA ARG A 292 19.12 21.62 17.28
C ARG A 292 19.83 22.25 18.47
N ARG A 293 19.21 23.25 19.10
CA ARG A 293 19.77 23.87 20.32
C ARG A 293 19.83 22.89 21.49
N GLN A 294 18.83 22.06 21.67
CA GLN A 294 18.83 21.00 22.71
C GLN A 294 19.96 20.01 22.50
N ILE A 295 20.12 19.50 21.28
CA ILE A 295 21.20 18.56 20.94
C ILE A 295 22.59 19.18 21.13
N ALA A 296 22.78 20.44 20.71
CA ALA A 296 24.06 21.15 20.91
C ALA A 296 24.40 21.32 22.40
N LYS A 297 23.43 21.64 23.25
CA LYS A 297 23.62 21.72 24.70
C LYS A 297 24.01 20.36 25.31
N LEU A 298 23.33 19.27 24.93
CA LEU A 298 23.65 17.93 25.39
C LEU A 298 25.10 17.51 24.99
N SER A 299 25.50 17.79 23.76
CA SER A 299 26.85 17.51 23.26
C SER A 299 27.94 18.29 24.01
N GLN A 300 27.65 19.54 24.41
CA GLN A 300 28.60 20.36 25.20
C GLN A 300 28.75 19.88 26.64
N SER A 301 27.66 19.42 27.26
CA SER A 301 27.69 18.87 28.62
C SER A 301 28.49 17.56 28.73
N SER A 302 28.44 16.75 27.67
CA SER A 302 29.18 15.47 27.58
C SER A 302 30.72 15.68 27.43
N ARG A 303 31.15 16.82 26.89
CA ARG A 303 32.59 17.15 26.72
C ARG A 303 33.25 17.77 27.96
N LYS A 304 32.45 18.12 28.98
CA LYS A 304 32.95 18.72 30.24
C LYS A 304 33.13 17.70 31.36
N LYS A 305 32.84 16.43 31.12
CA LYS A 305 33.21 15.29 31.98
C LYS A 305 34.38 14.54 31.37
#